data_50a30554e872ef45a27ae2e3dbe5cbb2
#
_entry.id   50a30554e872ef45a27ae2e3dbe5cbb2
#
_cell.length_a   1.000
_cell.length_b   1.000
_cell.length_c   1.000
_cell.angle_alpha   90.00
_cell.angle_beta   90.00
_cell.angle_gamma   90.00
#
_symmetry.space_group_name_H-M   'P 1'
#
loop_
_entity.id
_entity.type
_entity.pdbx_description
1 polymer ?
#
loop_
_entity_poly.entity_id
_entity_poly.type
_entity_poly.pdbx_seq_one_letter_code
_entity_poly.pdbx_strand_id
1 'polypeptide(L)'
;MAGAAQAEQDVIRIVLADDDEGFLESLRALVEEHPSLSVEATATDGLRATELVRELEPDALVIDLHMPRLDGVAAIGQLRANHPTLCLIALTGDESHEIHQAVAEAGGDAVLLKSQMVENLAERLVATIPLLHPSPEA
;
A
#
# COMPACT_ATOMS: atom_id res chain seq x y z
N MET A 1 -18.38 -10.60 -22.39
CA MET A 1 -19.23 -9.62 -21.81
C MET A 1 -18.47 -8.44 -21.25
N ALA A 2 -18.81 -7.29 -21.72
CA ALA A 2 -18.13 -6.07 -21.33
C ALA A 2 -18.24 -5.79 -19.84
N GLY A 3 -19.38 -6.09 -19.23
CA GLY A 3 -19.57 -5.85 -17.81
C GLY A 3 -18.63 -6.63 -16.90
N ALA A 4 -18.36 -7.89 -17.23
CA ALA A 4 -17.45 -8.71 -16.44
C ALA A 4 -16.01 -8.21 -16.55
N ALA A 5 -15.60 -7.83 -17.76
CA ALA A 5 -14.26 -7.30 -17.97
C ALA A 5 -14.05 -5.97 -17.24
N GLN A 6 -15.09 -5.13 -17.22
CA GLN A 6 -15.02 -3.86 -16.49
C GLN A 6 -14.93 -4.06 -14.99
N ALA A 7 -15.63 -5.05 -14.45
CA ALA A 7 -15.57 -5.36 -13.03
C ALA A 7 -14.15 -5.78 -12.63
N GLU A 8 -13.48 -6.56 -13.46
CA GLU A 8 -12.09 -6.95 -13.18
C GLU A 8 -11.14 -5.78 -13.25
N GLN A 9 -11.37 -4.85 -14.17
CA GLN A 9 -10.52 -3.67 -14.32
C GLN A 9 -10.67 -2.69 -13.17
N ASP A 10 -11.79 -2.74 -12.46
CA ASP A 10 -12.03 -1.86 -11.33
C ASP A 10 -11.42 -2.37 -10.03
N VAL A 11 -10.82 -3.54 -10.04
CA VAL A 11 -10.16 -4.07 -8.85
C VAL A 11 -8.81 -3.39 -8.67
N ILE A 12 -8.56 -2.93 -7.44
CA ILE A 12 -7.31 -2.30 -7.06
C ILE A 12 -6.36 -3.41 -6.58
N ARG A 13 -5.21 -3.52 -7.22
CA ARG A 13 -4.22 -4.56 -6.92
C ARG A 13 -3.20 -4.03 -5.93
N ILE A 14 -3.04 -4.73 -4.81
CA ILE A 14 -2.24 -4.25 -3.68
C ILE A 14 -1.18 -5.27 -3.28
N VAL A 15 0.02 -4.78 -2.96
CA VAL A 15 1.06 -5.54 -2.30
C VAL A 15 1.15 -5.04 -0.87
N LEU A 16 1.21 -5.97 0.09
CA LEU A 16 1.33 -5.65 1.51
C LEU A 16 2.69 -6.09 2.02
N ALA A 17 3.34 -5.26 2.83
CA ALA A 17 4.64 -5.59 3.40
C ALA A 17 4.71 -5.24 4.87
N ASP A 18 5.04 -6.21 5.72
CA ASP A 18 5.19 -6.05 7.16
C ASP A 18 5.97 -7.26 7.69
N ASP A 19 6.92 -7.04 8.58
CA ASP A 19 7.73 -8.13 9.12
C ASP A 19 7.00 -8.98 10.15
N ASP A 20 5.89 -8.48 10.69
CA ASP A 20 5.04 -9.24 11.59
C ASP A 20 4.05 -10.07 10.78
N GLU A 21 4.31 -11.37 10.65
CA GLU A 21 3.48 -12.26 9.84
C GLU A 21 2.04 -12.34 10.33
N GLY A 22 1.83 -12.30 11.65
CA GLY A 22 0.47 -12.33 12.20
C GLY A 22 -0.31 -11.08 11.83
N PHE A 23 0.32 -9.93 11.94
CA PHE A 23 -0.31 -8.68 11.53
C PHE A 23 -0.58 -8.68 10.02
N LEU A 24 0.37 -9.19 9.25
CA LEU A 24 0.25 -9.24 7.79
C LEU A 24 -0.94 -10.11 7.35
N GLU A 25 -1.14 -11.26 8.00
CA GLU A 25 -2.29 -12.10 7.71
C GLU A 25 -3.61 -11.42 8.06
N SER A 26 -3.65 -10.75 9.19
CA SER A 26 -4.84 -9.99 9.60
C SER A 26 -5.14 -8.86 8.62
N LEU A 27 -4.10 -8.16 8.22
CA LEU A 27 -4.20 -7.08 7.25
C LEU A 27 -4.73 -7.60 5.92
N ARG A 28 -4.19 -8.69 5.45
CA ARG A 28 -4.63 -9.32 4.21
C ARG A 28 -6.10 -9.70 4.26
N ALA A 29 -6.53 -10.34 5.35
CA ALA A 29 -7.91 -10.73 5.51
C ALA A 29 -8.86 -9.54 5.49
N LEU A 30 -8.47 -8.46 6.18
CA LEU A 30 -9.28 -7.23 6.19
C LEU A 30 -9.40 -6.61 4.82
N VAL A 31 -8.29 -6.55 4.09
CA VAL A 31 -8.28 -5.97 2.74
C VAL A 31 -9.14 -6.80 1.80
N GLU A 32 -9.00 -8.12 1.86
CA GLU A 32 -9.72 -9.02 0.95
C GLU A 32 -11.23 -9.09 1.22
N GLU A 33 -11.69 -8.60 2.36
CA GLU A 33 -13.12 -8.50 2.61
C GLU A 33 -13.79 -7.51 1.67
N HIS A 34 -13.03 -6.56 1.15
CA HIS A 34 -13.60 -5.55 0.26
C HIS A 34 -13.49 -6.02 -1.20
N PRO A 35 -14.63 -6.09 -1.92
CA PRO A 35 -14.62 -6.65 -3.27
C PRO A 35 -13.81 -5.85 -4.30
N SER A 36 -13.54 -4.58 -4.02
CA SER A 36 -12.76 -3.73 -4.92
C SER A 36 -11.26 -3.83 -4.71
N LEU A 37 -10.81 -4.61 -3.71
CA LEU A 37 -9.40 -4.73 -3.38
C LEU A 37 -8.93 -6.17 -3.57
N SER A 38 -7.74 -6.33 -4.12
CA SER A 38 -7.12 -7.63 -4.31
C SER A 38 -5.68 -7.60 -3.83
N VAL A 39 -5.33 -8.50 -2.91
CA VAL A 39 -3.94 -8.62 -2.45
C VAL A 39 -3.22 -9.55 -3.40
N GLU A 40 -2.32 -9.01 -4.20
CA GLU A 40 -1.56 -9.80 -5.17
C GLU A 40 -0.44 -10.59 -4.53
N ALA A 41 0.19 -10.02 -3.52
CA ALA A 41 1.30 -10.67 -2.82
C ALA A 41 1.58 -9.98 -1.51
N THR A 42 2.32 -10.67 -0.64
CA THR A 42 2.77 -10.12 0.63
C THR A 42 4.28 -10.32 0.76
N ALA A 43 4.92 -9.45 1.53
CA ALA A 43 6.35 -9.51 1.80
C ALA A 43 6.61 -9.27 3.27
N THR A 44 7.66 -9.91 3.80
CA THR A 44 8.06 -9.73 5.19
C THR A 44 9.36 -8.97 5.33
N ASP A 45 9.93 -8.49 4.23
CA ASP A 45 11.09 -7.60 4.25
C ASP A 45 11.02 -6.62 3.08
N GLY A 46 11.82 -5.57 3.19
CA GLY A 46 11.79 -4.47 2.22
C GLY A 46 12.32 -4.84 0.85
N LEU A 47 13.31 -5.73 0.79
CA LEU A 47 13.87 -6.16 -0.48
C LEU A 47 12.82 -6.93 -1.29
N ARG A 48 12.13 -7.86 -0.63
CA ARG A 48 11.09 -8.62 -1.30
C ARG A 48 9.94 -7.73 -1.75
N ALA A 49 9.60 -6.72 -0.93
CA ALA A 49 8.56 -5.77 -1.29
C ALA A 49 8.91 -5.04 -2.58
N THR A 50 10.14 -4.55 -2.70
CA THR A 50 10.57 -3.85 -3.92
C THR A 50 10.60 -4.77 -5.14
N GLU A 51 11.02 -6.03 -4.95
CA GLU A 51 11.01 -7.01 -6.03
C GLU A 51 9.58 -7.26 -6.53
N LEU A 52 8.64 -7.42 -5.60
CA LEU A 52 7.24 -7.66 -5.96
C LEU A 52 6.63 -6.49 -6.71
N VAL A 53 6.94 -5.28 -6.30
CA VAL A 53 6.45 -4.08 -7.00
C VAL A 53 6.97 -4.08 -8.44
N ARG A 54 8.23 -4.40 -8.62
CA ARG A 54 8.82 -4.43 -9.95
C ARG A 54 8.22 -5.53 -10.83
N GLU A 55 8.00 -6.71 -10.25
CA GLU A 55 7.48 -7.86 -10.98
C GLU A 55 6.00 -7.76 -11.29
N LEU A 56 5.21 -7.30 -10.34
CA LEU A 56 3.75 -7.33 -10.45
C LEU A 56 3.12 -6.02 -10.90
N GLU A 57 3.85 -4.92 -10.78
CA GLU A 57 3.35 -3.59 -11.10
C GLU A 57 1.96 -3.33 -10.51
N PRO A 58 1.82 -3.43 -9.17
CA PRO A 58 0.53 -3.25 -8.52
C PRO A 58 0.08 -1.79 -8.56
N ASP A 59 -1.16 -1.56 -8.21
CA ASP A 59 -1.70 -0.20 -8.10
C ASP A 59 -1.22 0.49 -6.83
N ALA A 60 -1.01 -0.29 -5.77
CA ALA A 60 -0.60 0.25 -4.47
C ALA A 60 0.33 -0.69 -3.72
N LEU A 61 1.19 -0.10 -2.90
CA LEU A 61 2.01 -0.81 -1.93
C LEU A 61 1.70 -0.23 -0.55
N VAL A 62 1.35 -1.09 0.38
CA VAL A 62 1.18 -0.73 1.79
C VAL A 62 2.38 -1.32 2.52
N ILE A 63 3.24 -0.49 3.06
CA ILE A 63 4.53 -0.92 3.61
C ILE A 63 4.77 -0.40 5.01
N ASP A 64 5.11 -1.32 5.93
CA ASP A 64 5.54 -0.98 7.28
C ASP A 64 6.88 -0.27 7.23
N LEU A 65 6.98 0.86 7.91
CA LEU A 65 8.21 1.64 7.96
C LEU A 65 9.29 1.04 8.89
N HIS A 66 8.91 0.14 9.76
CA HIS A 66 9.78 -0.39 10.81
C HIS A 66 10.14 -1.86 10.60
N MET A 67 10.57 -2.22 9.40
CA MET A 67 11.06 -3.56 9.13
C MET A 67 12.57 -3.64 9.32
N PRO A 68 13.10 -4.77 9.80
CA PRO A 68 14.54 -4.93 9.93
C PRO A 68 15.26 -4.73 8.60
N ARG A 69 16.42 -4.11 8.64
CA ARG A 69 17.26 -3.86 7.45
C ARG A 69 16.63 -2.94 6.42
N LEU A 70 15.57 -2.23 6.82
CA LEU A 70 14.88 -1.33 5.92
C LEU A 70 14.88 0.06 6.52
N ASP A 71 15.38 1.02 5.75
CA ASP A 71 15.06 2.42 5.99
C ASP A 71 13.79 2.68 5.21
N GLY A 72 12.64 2.68 5.89
CA GLY A 72 11.35 2.78 5.24
C GLY A 72 11.16 4.05 4.43
N VAL A 73 11.68 5.16 4.94
CA VAL A 73 11.56 6.44 4.21
C VAL A 73 12.43 6.42 2.96
N ALA A 74 13.64 5.89 3.04
CA ALA A 74 14.51 5.76 1.87
C ALA A 74 13.91 4.83 0.83
N ALA A 75 13.29 3.73 1.27
CA ALA A 75 12.63 2.80 0.37
C ALA A 75 11.49 3.47 -0.39
N ILE A 76 10.71 4.29 0.29
CA ILE A 76 9.63 5.04 -0.35
C ILE A 76 10.19 5.98 -1.42
N GLY A 77 11.30 6.66 -1.12
CA GLY A 77 11.93 7.54 -2.09
C GLY A 77 12.39 6.81 -3.35
N GLN A 78 13.01 5.65 -3.18
CA GLN A 78 13.46 4.84 -4.30
C GLN A 78 12.29 4.29 -5.13
N LEU A 79 11.26 3.83 -4.44
CA LEU A 79 10.06 3.32 -5.10
C LEU A 79 9.36 4.41 -5.90
N ARG A 80 9.27 5.61 -5.34
CA ARG A 80 8.66 6.73 -6.04
C ARG A 80 9.46 7.11 -7.28
N ALA A 81 10.77 7.11 -7.19
CA ALA A 81 11.61 7.44 -8.33
C ALA A 81 11.45 6.44 -9.47
N ASN A 82 11.29 5.17 -9.15
CA ASN A 82 11.17 4.10 -10.14
C ASN A 82 9.74 3.81 -10.58
N HIS A 83 8.76 4.21 -9.78
CA HIS A 83 7.34 3.92 -10.04
C HIS A 83 6.50 5.16 -9.78
N PRO A 84 6.51 6.13 -10.72
CA PRO A 84 5.86 7.43 -10.48
C PRO A 84 4.37 7.39 -10.20
N THR A 85 3.67 6.37 -10.70
CA THR A 85 2.22 6.27 -10.55
C THR A 85 1.77 5.31 -9.45
N LEU A 86 2.72 4.65 -8.79
CA LEU A 86 2.41 3.72 -7.70
C LEU A 86 1.85 4.49 -6.49
N CYS A 87 0.74 4.00 -5.93
CA CYS A 87 0.24 4.56 -4.68
C CYS A 87 1.05 3.95 -3.54
N LEU A 88 1.76 4.80 -2.80
CA LEU A 88 2.62 4.38 -1.70
C LEU A 88 1.99 4.79 -0.37
N ILE A 89 1.60 3.79 0.42
CA ILE A 89 0.98 4.00 1.72
C ILE A 89 1.89 3.39 2.78
N ALA A 90 2.33 4.24 3.71
CA ALA A 90 3.19 3.79 4.81
C ALA A 90 2.35 3.38 6.01
N LEU A 91 2.77 2.31 6.68
CA LEU A 91 2.20 1.87 7.94
C LEU A 91 3.17 2.19 9.06
N THR A 92 2.67 2.68 10.16
CA THR A 92 3.53 2.95 11.33
C THR A 92 2.73 2.82 12.61
N GLY A 93 3.42 2.41 13.68
CA GLY A 93 2.86 2.48 15.02
C GLY A 93 3.12 3.83 15.69
N ASP A 94 3.85 4.69 15.01
CA ASP A 94 4.31 5.97 15.56
C ASP A 94 3.44 7.12 15.04
N GLU A 95 2.83 7.87 15.96
CA GLU A 95 2.00 9.02 15.63
C GLU A 95 2.81 10.28 15.37
N SER A 96 4.12 10.21 15.40
CA SER A 96 4.97 11.39 15.30
C SER A 96 4.74 12.14 13.99
N HIS A 97 4.64 13.44 14.12
CA HIS A 97 4.47 14.32 12.98
C HIS A 97 5.68 14.28 12.04
N GLU A 98 6.85 14.02 12.61
CA GLU A 98 8.09 13.93 11.84
C GLU A 98 8.08 12.78 10.85
N ILE A 99 7.52 11.63 11.23
CA ILE A 99 7.39 10.47 10.35
C ILE A 99 6.46 10.80 9.19
N HIS A 100 5.31 11.43 9.47
CA HIS A 100 4.37 11.81 8.42
C HIS A 100 5.01 12.76 7.42
N GLN A 101 5.75 13.74 7.92
CA GLN A 101 6.43 14.70 7.07
C GLN A 101 7.51 14.05 6.23
N ALA A 102 8.31 13.17 6.82
CA ALA A 102 9.38 12.48 6.11
C ALA A 102 8.84 11.60 4.98
N VAL A 103 7.74 10.90 5.22
CA VAL A 103 7.09 10.08 4.19
C VAL A 103 6.60 10.94 3.03
N ALA A 104 5.95 12.05 3.34
CA ALA A 104 5.44 12.95 2.30
C ALA A 104 6.59 13.53 1.46
N GLU A 105 7.67 13.93 2.10
CA GLU A 105 8.84 14.48 1.39
C GLU A 105 9.53 13.43 0.52
N ALA A 106 9.50 12.17 0.93
CA ALA A 106 10.08 11.08 0.15
C ALA A 106 9.20 10.69 -1.05
N GLY A 107 7.95 11.12 -1.07
CA GLY A 107 7.04 10.82 -2.16
C GLY A 107 5.95 9.82 -1.82
N GLY A 108 5.78 9.49 -0.54
CA GLY A 108 4.66 8.65 -0.09
C GLY A 108 3.35 9.40 -0.16
N ASP A 109 2.28 8.69 -0.43
CA ASP A 109 0.97 9.31 -0.64
C ASP A 109 0.14 9.41 0.63
N ALA A 110 0.36 8.51 1.58
CA ALA A 110 -0.36 8.52 2.85
C ALA A 110 0.39 7.77 3.92
N VAL A 111 0.09 8.07 5.17
CA VAL A 111 0.59 7.33 6.33
C VAL A 111 -0.60 6.89 7.15
N LEU A 112 -0.69 5.60 7.44
CA LEU A 112 -1.74 5.05 8.26
C LEU A 112 -1.16 4.48 9.54
N LEU A 113 -1.84 4.72 10.65
CA LEU A 113 -1.44 4.17 11.94
C LEU A 113 -1.95 2.73 12.06
N LYS A 114 -1.07 1.82 12.46
CA LYS A 114 -1.46 0.43 12.66
C LYS A 114 -2.62 0.28 13.64
N SER A 115 -2.65 1.11 14.67
CA SER A 115 -3.73 1.07 15.67
C SER A 115 -5.10 1.45 15.11
N GLN A 116 -5.13 2.20 14.03
CA GLN A 116 -6.38 2.65 13.41
C GLN A 116 -6.84 1.74 12.27
N MET A 117 -5.98 0.82 11.86
CA MET A 117 -6.27 -0.01 10.68
C MET A 117 -7.32 -1.08 10.93
N VAL A 118 -7.44 -1.53 12.17
CA VAL A 118 -8.34 -2.63 12.51
C VAL A 118 -9.79 -2.29 12.22
N GLU A 119 -10.14 -1.01 12.27
CA GLU A 119 -11.53 -0.60 12.16
C GLU A 119 -12.00 -0.24 10.75
N ASN A 120 -11.17 0.43 9.94
CA ASN A 120 -11.64 0.99 8.68
C ASN A 120 -10.61 0.92 7.54
N LEU A 121 -9.69 -0.01 7.61
CA LEU A 121 -8.60 -0.05 6.64
C LEU A 121 -9.07 -0.11 5.19
N ALA A 122 -9.92 -1.08 4.88
CA ALA A 122 -10.34 -1.29 3.49
C ALA A 122 -11.03 -0.06 2.93
N GLU A 123 -11.89 0.56 3.75
CA GLU A 123 -12.59 1.77 3.33
C GLU A 123 -11.63 2.94 3.10
N ARG A 124 -10.61 3.06 3.97
CA ARG A 124 -9.62 4.11 3.83
C ARG A 124 -8.76 3.90 2.59
N LEU A 125 -8.41 2.65 2.30
CA LEU A 125 -7.64 2.34 1.10
C LEU A 125 -8.43 2.67 -0.16
N VAL A 126 -9.69 2.27 -0.21
CA VAL A 126 -10.56 2.56 -1.35
C VAL A 126 -10.72 4.06 -1.55
N ALA A 127 -10.86 4.82 -0.46
CA ALA A 127 -10.99 6.27 -0.55
C ALA A 127 -9.69 6.94 -0.99
N THR A 128 -8.54 6.44 -0.50
CA THR A 128 -7.23 7.06 -0.76
C THR A 128 -6.73 6.79 -2.17
N ILE A 129 -6.78 5.53 -2.60
CA ILE A 129 -6.19 5.13 -3.87
C ILE A 129 -6.89 5.79 -5.07
N PRO A 130 -8.22 5.78 -5.17
CA PRO A 130 -8.89 6.44 -6.29
C PRO A 130 -8.66 7.95 -6.36
N LEU A 131 -8.47 8.61 -5.21
CA LEU A 131 -8.18 10.04 -5.20
C LEU A 131 -6.80 10.34 -5.78
N LEU A 132 -5.84 9.43 -5.57
CA LEU A 132 -4.49 9.59 -6.06
C LEU A 132 -4.35 9.15 -7.52
N HIS A 133 -5.19 8.22 -7.94
CA HIS A 133 -5.19 7.67 -9.29
C HIS A 133 -6.58 7.75 -9.90
N PRO A 134 -7.06 8.97 -10.18
CA PRO A 134 -8.40 9.10 -10.74
C PRO A 134 -8.48 8.47 -12.12
N SER A 135 -9.69 8.02 -12.47
CA SER A 135 -9.94 7.47 -13.78
C SER A 135 -9.58 8.49 -14.86
N PRO A 136 -8.93 8.09 -15.94
CA PRO A 136 -8.64 9.01 -17.05
C PRO A 136 -9.88 9.65 -17.65
N GLU A 137 -11.03 9.05 -17.45
CA GLU A 137 -12.30 9.55 -17.96
C GLU A 137 -12.98 10.54 -17.05
N ALA A 138 -12.49 10.66 -15.83
CA ALA A 138 -13.10 11.55 -14.84
C ALA A 138 -12.83 13.02 -15.12
#